data_686fda56e837da15b74da03b49b492e7
#
_entry.id   686fda56e837da15b74da03b49b492e7
#
_cell.length_a   1.000
_cell.length_b   1.000
_cell.length_c   1.000
_cell.angle_alpha   90.00
_cell.angle_beta   90.00
_cell.angle_gamma   90.00
#
_symmetry.space_group_name_H-M   'P 1'
#
loop_
_entity.id
_entity.type
_entity.pdbx_description
1 polymer ?
#
loop_
_entity_poly.entity_id
_entity_poly.type
_entity_poly.pdbx_seq_one_letter_code
_entity_poly.pdbx_strand_id
1 'polypeptide(L)'
;MLLPQTKEREYRFKLALRIGLPIFALILAFISHTFITNYQNLHSSFYIEAILIILISIYFIFYLIYNGFSVKITDDVTKTFTREYLNEYLKKEIKNKKDYTLVLITIDNLNDINNLYGIKNGDKVLREVALWIGEYLENEGLNNFPLGHIKGGDFIIGLEGVKKRYITLLELMKLKSSEFKVGDIEVKISITLTDTSYSTELEYLIENLFEILEKEKNSKIKSSEESINPNELESIVINAIANRDIHIMSQNVYEGDKVAFHECFIKLKKENQKFIYPKTYLKVINKLGLGIDFDLVVLEMVLQNCQKENRMFAINILPTSLRNEKFLSHAKELLKRNKSKIMFVLFEMEYYSYTDRYNTLMRELKEYGVVFAIDRVASIHTSFLYLRELEIDYIRFDTYYSNREKLEKNRSIIEGFNSIAHEKGIKSWFKNIEDKESYKIVQELDIDYVQGKYLSNLE
;
A
#
# COMPACT_ATOMS: atom_id res chain seq x y z
N MET A 1 -20.53 18.45 10.07
CA MET A 1 -19.84 17.16 10.31
C MET A 1 -20.73 16.22 11.12
N LEU A 2 -20.73 14.93 10.85
CA LEU A 2 -21.38 13.94 11.72
C LEU A 2 -20.59 13.84 13.04
N LEU A 3 -21.30 13.98 14.17
CA LEU A 3 -20.67 13.94 15.50
C LEU A 3 -20.48 12.48 15.95
N PRO A 4 -19.23 11.99 16.05
CA PRO A 4 -18.94 10.59 16.44
C PRO A 4 -19.51 10.23 17.81
N GLN A 5 -19.40 11.12 18.80
CA GLN A 5 -19.90 10.91 20.15
C GLN A 5 -21.42 10.66 20.19
N THR A 6 -22.20 11.39 19.36
CA THR A 6 -23.65 11.18 19.28
C THR A 6 -23.95 9.82 18.65
N LYS A 7 -23.22 9.44 17.60
CA LYS A 7 -23.35 8.12 16.97
C LYS A 7 -22.94 6.98 17.90
N GLU A 8 -21.90 7.17 18.68
CA GLU A 8 -21.43 6.19 19.66
C GLU A 8 -22.50 5.94 20.75
N ARG A 9 -23.11 7.02 21.27
CA ARG A 9 -24.21 6.92 22.24
C ARG A 9 -25.43 6.20 21.65
N GLU A 10 -25.83 6.57 20.43
CA GLU A 10 -26.94 5.95 19.72
C GLU A 10 -26.69 4.46 19.45
N TYR A 11 -25.47 4.09 19.06
CA TYR A 11 -25.08 2.71 18.80
C TYR A 11 -25.09 1.86 20.08
N ARG A 12 -24.48 2.36 21.17
CA ARG A 12 -24.49 1.70 22.47
C ARG A 12 -25.91 1.48 22.97
N PHE A 13 -26.77 2.49 22.86
CA PHE A 13 -28.16 2.39 23.24
C PHE A 13 -28.91 1.31 22.44
N LYS A 14 -28.78 1.30 21.11
CA LYS A 14 -29.41 0.28 20.25
C LYS A 14 -28.91 -1.14 20.58
N LEU A 15 -27.61 -1.30 20.84
CA LEU A 15 -27.03 -2.60 21.15
C LEU A 15 -27.48 -3.10 22.53
N ALA A 16 -27.51 -2.23 23.53
CA ALA A 16 -28.00 -2.53 24.86
C ALA A 16 -29.48 -2.97 24.88
N LEU A 17 -30.33 -2.26 24.10
CA LEU A 17 -31.73 -2.64 23.94
C LEU A 17 -31.88 -3.97 23.20
N ARG A 18 -31.11 -4.19 22.14
CA ARG A 18 -31.16 -5.44 21.35
C ARG A 18 -30.86 -6.68 22.20
N ILE A 19 -29.95 -6.57 23.17
CA ILE A 19 -29.56 -7.67 24.06
C ILE A 19 -30.43 -7.68 25.32
N GLY A 20 -30.65 -6.55 25.96
CA GLY A 20 -31.34 -6.45 27.25
C GLY A 20 -32.82 -6.66 27.13
N LEU A 21 -33.47 -6.21 26.06
CA LEU A 21 -34.93 -6.27 25.94
C LEU A 21 -35.48 -7.70 25.79
N PRO A 22 -34.87 -8.63 25.05
CA PRO A 22 -35.30 -10.04 25.04
C PRO A 22 -35.11 -10.71 26.41
N ILE A 23 -34.02 -10.43 27.12
CA ILE A 23 -33.77 -10.98 28.46
C ILE A 23 -34.84 -10.46 29.43
N PHE A 24 -35.14 -9.17 29.42
CA PHE A 24 -36.18 -8.56 30.23
C PHE A 24 -37.57 -9.14 29.95
N ALA A 25 -37.91 -9.32 28.67
CA ALA A 25 -39.16 -9.92 28.23
C ALA A 25 -39.30 -11.38 28.72
N LEU A 26 -38.20 -12.15 28.71
CA LEU A 26 -38.15 -13.52 29.18
C LEU A 26 -38.39 -13.59 30.71
N ILE A 27 -37.78 -12.66 31.45
CA ILE A 27 -37.99 -12.53 32.91
C ILE A 27 -39.44 -12.18 33.21
N LEU A 28 -40.04 -11.22 32.52
CA LEU A 28 -41.45 -10.86 32.66
C LEU A 28 -42.38 -12.02 32.33
N ALA A 29 -42.11 -12.77 31.26
CA ALA A 29 -42.89 -13.93 30.90
C ALA A 29 -42.82 -15.02 31.98
N PHE A 30 -41.64 -15.27 32.57
CA PHE A 30 -41.45 -16.22 33.65
C PHE A 30 -42.22 -15.82 34.93
N ILE A 31 -42.11 -14.56 35.35
CA ILE A 31 -42.84 -14.03 36.51
C ILE A 31 -44.35 -14.13 36.27
N SER A 32 -44.82 -13.74 35.09
CA SER A 32 -46.24 -13.81 34.74
C SER A 32 -46.76 -15.23 34.70
N HIS A 33 -45.98 -16.19 34.12
CA HIS A 33 -46.34 -17.59 34.10
C HIS A 33 -46.47 -18.16 35.53
N THR A 34 -45.47 -17.90 36.38
CA THR A 34 -45.49 -18.34 37.80
C THR A 34 -46.67 -17.75 38.56
N PHE A 35 -46.99 -16.48 38.31
CA PHE A 35 -48.13 -15.81 38.89
C PHE A 35 -49.47 -16.47 38.50
N ILE A 36 -49.66 -16.73 37.20
CA ILE A 36 -50.91 -17.31 36.69
C ILE A 36 -51.09 -18.75 37.16
N THR A 37 -50.01 -19.57 37.17
CA THR A 37 -50.09 -20.99 37.52
C THR A 37 -50.26 -21.23 39.01
N ASN A 38 -49.73 -20.35 39.88
CA ASN A 38 -49.75 -20.54 41.32
C ASN A 38 -50.54 -19.49 42.13
N TYR A 39 -51.46 -18.76 41.48
CA TYR A 39 -52.15 -17.59 42.03
C TYR A 39 -52.74 -17.80 43.43
N GLN A 40 -53.30 -19.00 43.73
CA GLN A 40 -53.94 -19.30 45.07
C GLN A 40 -52.91 -19.65 46.14
N ASN A 41 -51.64 -19.98 45.79
CA ASN A 41 -50.67 -20.50 46.77
C ASN A 41 -49.38 -19.63 46.81
N LEU A 42 -49.41 -18.38 46.30
CA LEU A 42 -48.25 -17.48 46.28
C LEU A 42 -48.00 -16.94 47.73
N HIS A 43 -46.75 -17.14 48.17
CA HIS A 43 -46.25 -16.50 49.41
C HIS A 43 -45.94 -15.03 49.16
N SER A 44 -46.04 -14.18 50.18
CA SER A 44 -45.68 -12.74 50.09
C SER A 44 -44.22 -12.49 49.68
N SER A 45 -43.32 -13.47 49.93
CA SER A 45 -41.93 -13.41 49.46
C SER A 45 -41.83 -13.34 47.94
N PHE A 46 -42.73 -14.00 47.18
CA PHE A 46 -42.70 -13.98 45.71
C PHE A 46 -42.84 -12.57 45.13
N TYR A 47 -43.66 -11.73 45.72
CA TYR A 47 -43.84 -10.34 45.22
C TYR A 47 -42.58 -9.53 45.45
N ILE A 48 -41.88 -9.72 46.56
CA ILE A 48 -40.61 -9.03 46.85
C ILE A 48 -39.53 -9.52 45.90
N GLU A 49 -39.41 -10.83 45.68
CA GLU A 49 -38.43 -11.43 44.75
C GLU A 49 -38.68 -10.98 43.29
N ALA A 50 -39.95 -10.98 42.86
CA ALA A 50 -40.31 -10.52 41.51
C ALA A 50 -39.95 -9.04 41.28
N ILE A 51 -40.25 -8.16 42.24
CA ILE A 51 -39.87 -6.75 42.18
C ILE A 51 -38.34 -6.60 42.11
N LEU A 52 -37.61 -7.35 42.93
CA LEU A 52 -36.15 -7.30 43.00
C LEU A 52 -35.50 -7.76 41.67
N ILE A 53 -36.02 -8.85 41.07
CA ILE A 53 -35.53 -9.33 39.77
C ILE A 53 -35.81 -8.31 38.66
N ILE A 54 -36.96 -7.66 38.64
CA ILE A 54 -37.28 -6.60 37.68
C ILE A 54 -36.33 -5.41 37.85
N LEU A 55 -36.08 -4.96 39.08
CA LEU A 55 -35.15 -3.86 39.36
C LEU A 55 -33.72 -4.19 38.93
N ILE A 56 -33.24 -5.41 39.21
CA ILE A 56 -31.92 -5.89 38.76
C ILE A 56 -31.85 -5.91 37.22
N SER A 57 -32.93 -6.36 36.56
CA SER A 57 -32.99 -6.42 35.10
C SER A 57 -32.93 -5.03 34.46
N ILE A 58 -33.65 -4.06 35.04
CA ILE A 58 -33.62 -2.66 34.62
C ILE A 58 -32.20 -2.09 34.83
N TYR A 59 -31.62 -2.32 36.02
CA TYR A 59 -30.24 -1.91 36.31
C TYR A 59 -29.23 -2.51 35.30
N PHE A 60 -29.42 -3.80 34.98
CA PHE A 60 -28.56 -4.47 33.99
C PHE A 60 -28.63 -3.82 32.60
N ILE A 61 -29.82 -3.43 32.12
CA ILE A 61 -29.98 -2.70 30.86
C ILE A 61 -29.25 -1.36 30.93
N PHE A 62 -29.40 -0.60 32.03
CA PHE A 62 -28.67 0.65 32.22
C PHE A 62 -27.16 0.42 32.26
N TYR A 63 -26.70 -0.61 32.95
CA TYR A 63 -25.28 -0.98 32.96
C TYR A 63 -24.74 -1.30 31.57
N LEU A 64 -25.48 -2.04 30.75
CA LEU A 64 -25.10 -2.29 29.33
C LEU A 64 -25.02 -1.02 28.51
N ILE A 65 -25.93 -0.05 28.70
CA ILE A 65 -25.91 1.23 28.00
C ILE A 65 -24.65 2.04 28.34
N TYR A 66 -24.25 2.09 29.60
CA TYR A 66 -23.17 2.94 30.08
C TYR A 66 -21.81 2.26 30.06
N ASN A 67 -21.69 0.99 30.39
CA ASN A 67 -20.43 0.29 30.59
C ASN A 67 -20.24 -0.99 29.77
N GLY A 68 -21.31 -1.56 29.22
CA GLY A 68 -21.31 -2.91 28.67
C GLY A 68 -20.60 -3.13 27.33
N PHE A 69 -20.29 -2.07 26.59
CA PHE A 69 -19.71 -2.22 25.25
C PHE A 69 -18.55 -1.25 25.04
N SER A 70 -17.36 -1.81 24.85
CA SER A 70 -16.13 -1.07 24.49
C SER A 70 -16.08 -0.72 23.00
N VAL A 71 -17.19 -0.33 22.39
CA VAL A 71 -17.21 0.08 20.99
C VAL A 71 -16.65 1.50 20.91
N LYS A 72 -15.41 1.61 20.45
CA LYS A 72 -14.76 2.90 20.17
C LYS A 72 -15.12 3.35 18.76
N ILE A 73 -16.10 4.22 18.66
CA ILE A 73 -16.47 4.90 17.39
C ILE A 73 -15.68 6.18 17.21
N THR A 74 -15.30 6.80 18.31
CA THR A 74 -14.59 8.07 18.37
C THR A 74 -13.09 7.87 18.57
N ASP A 75 -12.28 8.46 17.72
CA ASP A 75 -10.82 8.52 17.89
C ASP A 75 -10.47 9.42 19.09
N ASP A 76 -9.59 8.93 19.97
CA ASP A 76 -9.30 9.59 21.23
C ASP A 76 -8.56 10.93 21.05
N VAL A 77 -7.75 11.08 20.01
CA VAL A 77 -6.95 12.26 19.72
C VAL A 77 -7.74 13.28 18.91
N THR A 78 -8.21 12.88 17.75
CA THR A 78 -8.82 13.80 16.77
C THR A 78 -10.29 14.08 17.04
N LYS A 79 -10.96 13.24 17.86
CA LYS A 79 -12.42 13.25 18.11
C LYS A 79 -13.27 13.03 16.84
N THR A 80 -12.67 12.53 15.77
CA THR A 80 -13.34 12.09 14.56
C THR A 80 -13.70 10.59 14.64
N PHE A 81 -14.25 10.00 13.57
CA PHE A 81 -14.50 8.57 13.54
C PHE A 81 -13.20 7.77 13.55
N THR A 82 -13.21 6.62 14.26
CA THR A 82 -12.14 5.61 14.14
C THR A 82 -12.14 5.02 12.73
N ARG A 83 -10.99 4.49 12.31
CA ARG A 83 -10.80 3.84 11.01
C ARG A 83 -11.82 2.72 10.77
N GLU A 84 -12.02 1.86 11.76
CA GLU A 84 -12.91 0.69 11.67
C GLU A 84 -14.36 1.13 11.41
N TYR A 85 -14.86 2.05 12.23
CA TYR A 85 -16.23 2.54 12.09
C TYR A 85 -16.42 3.32 10.78
N LEU A 86 -15.44 4.17 10.41
CA LEU A 86 -15.51 4.91 9.15
C LEU A 86 -15.59 3.97 7.95
N ASN A 87 -14.76 2.92 7.93
CA ASN A 87 -14.77 1.95 6.83
C ASN A 87 -16.12 1.23 6.69
N GLU A 88 -16.71 0.78 7.80
CA GLU A 88 -18.06 0.18 7.78
C GLU A 88 -19.12 1.17 7.30
N TYR A 89 -19.03 2.40 7.78
CA TYR A 89 -19.95 3.47 7.37
C TYR A 89 -19.84 3.76 5.86
N LEU A 90 -18.62 3.96 5.36
CA LEU A 90 -18.37 4.26 3.95
C LEU A 90 -18.77 3.10 3.02
N LYS A 91 -18.48 1.85 3.39
CA LYS A 91 -18.94 0.66 2.63
C LYS A 91 -20.45 0.64 2.47
N LYS A 92 -21.18 0.99 3.52
CA LYS A 92 -22.64 1.07 3.49
C LYS A 92 -23.15 2.21 2.61
N GLU A 93 -22.55 3.40 2.71
CA GLU A 93 -22.94 4.56 1.91
C GLU A 93 -22.64 4.35 0.41
N ILE A 94 -21.47 3.83 0.06
CA ILE A 94 -21.08 3.51 -1.32
C ILE A 94 -22.04 2.49 -1.94
N LYS A 95 -22.47 1.48 -1.16
CA LYS A 95 -23.42 0.46 -1.63
C LYS A 95 -24.83 1.03 -1.84
N ASN A 96 -25.23 2.00 -1.03
CA ASN A 96 -26.60 2.55 -1.05
C ASN A 96 -26.76 3.75 -2.00
N LYS A 97 -25.68 4.43 -2.36
CA LYS A 97 -25.68 5.66 -3.16
C LYS A 97 -24.99 5.43 -4.49
N LYS A 98 -25.60 5.93 -5.58
CA LYS A 98 -25.06 5.79 -6.93
C LYS A 98 -23.72 6.52 -7.10
N ASP A 99 -23.66 7.76 -6.58
CA ASP A 99 -22.50 8.64 -6.71
C ASP A 99 -22.01 9.03 -5.31
N TYR A 100 -20.76 8.69 -5.00
CA TYR A 100 -20.14 9.00 -3.72
C TYR A 100 -18.66 9.34 -3.90
N THR A 101 -18.22 10.44 -3.30
CA THR A 101 -16.85 10.95 -3.40
C THR A 101 -16.12 10.72 -2.08
N LEU A 102 -14.90 10.22 -2.17
CA LEU A 102 -13.97 10.16 -1.06
C LEU A 102 -12.89 11.23 -1.22
N VAL A 103 -12.54 11.87 -0.11
CA VAL A 103 -11.46 12.86 -0.03
C VAL A 103 -10.45 12.39 1.00
N LEU A 104 -9.18 12.35 0.62
CA LEU A 104 -8.06 12.12 1.52
C LEU A 104 -7.39 13.45 1.82
N ILE A 105 -7.19 13.74 3.08
CA ILE A 105 -6.43 14.89 3.58
C ILE A 105 -5.28 14.35 4.41
N THR A 106 -4.04 14.71 4.04
CA THR A 106 -2.82 14.21 4.67
C THR A 106 -2.00 15.36 5.25
N ILE A 107 -1.55 15.21 6.48
CA ILE A 107 -0.53 16.08 7.09
C ILE A 107 0.85 15.56 6.70
N ASP A 108 1.50 16.21 5.74
CA ASP A 108 2.74 15.72 5.14
C ASP A 108 3.94 15.72 6.09
N ASN A 109 4.00 16.69 7.00
CA ASN A 109 5.11 16.91 7.92
C ASN A 109 4.83 16.48 9.37
N LEU A 110 3.86 15.60 9.61
CA LEU A 110 3.51 15.18 10.97
C LEU A 110 4.69 14.48 11.69
N ASN A 111 5.44 13.65 10.97
CA ASN A 111 6.62 12.98 11.54
C ASN A 111 7.70 13.99 11.97
N ASP A 112 7.93 15.02 11.17
CA ASP A 112 8.87 16.10 11.51
C ASP A 112 8.38 16.87 12.73
N ILE A 113 7.08 17.14 12.80
CA ILE A 113 6.45 17.80 13.96
C ILE A 113 6.63 16.94 15.23
N ASN A 114 6.36 15.65 15.14
CA ASN A 114 6.56 14.73 16.27
C ASN A 114 8.01 14.67 16.74
N ASN A 115 8.97 14.66 15.82
CA ASN A 115 10.39 14.61 16.13
C ASN A 115 10.92 15.91 16.73
N LEU A 116 10.47 17.07 16.20
CA LEU A 116 10.97 18.38 16.63
C LEU A 116 10.24 18.93 17.86
N TYR A 117 8.92 18.73 17.92
CA TYR A 117 8.06 19.34 18.95
C TYR A 117 7.46 18.34 19.93
N GLY A 118 7.69 17.03 19.72
CA GLY A 118 7.17 15.95 20.54
C GLY A 118 5.74 15.51 20.20
N ILE A 119 5.40 14.28 20.57
CA ILE A 119 4.12 13.60 20.24
C ILE A 119 2.89 14.41 20.72
N LYS A 120 2.94 15.03 21.90
CA LYS A 120 1.82 15.84 22.41
C LYS A 120 1.46 17.02 21.50
N ASN A 121 2.44 17.63 20.86
CA ASN A 121 2.21 18.70 19.89
C ASN A 121 1.70 18.12 18.56
N GLY A 122 2.17 16.94 18.13
CA GLY A 122 1.60 16.22 17.02
C GLY A 122 0.12 15.87 17.21
N ASP A 123 -0.26 15.39 18.39
CA ASP A 123 -1.66 15.11 18.76
C ASP A 123 -2.52 16.39 18.71
N LYS A 124 -1.97 17.51 19.19
CA LYS A 124 -2.64 18.81 19.10
C LYS A 124 -2.84 19.22 17.64
N VAL A 125 -1.83 19.06 16.79
CA VAL A 125 -1.92 19.36 15.35
C VAL A 125 -2.99 18.48 14.68
N LEU A 126 -3.01 17.18 14.95
CA LEU A 126 -4.03 16.28 14.44
C LEU A 126 -5.45 16.75 14.80
N ARG A 127 -5.65 17.16 16.05
CA ARG A 127 -6.94 17.64 16.54
C ARG A 127 -7.35 18.95 15.87
N GLU A 128 -6.45 19.93 15.81
CA GLU A 128 -6.74 21.24 15.20
C GLU A 128 -7.00 21.14 13.69
N VAL A 129 -6.27 20.26 12.98
CA VAL A 129 -6.55 19.96 11.57
C VAL A 129 -7.92 19.32 11.39
N ALA A 130 -8.31 18.36 12.23
CA ALA A 130 -9.63 17.75 12.18
C ALA A 130 -10.76 18.77 12.40
N LEU A 131 -10.59 19.70 13.34
CA LEU A 131 -11.53 20.80 13.59
C LEU A 131 -11.60 21.73 12.40
N TRP A 132 -10.46 22.17 11.87
CA TRP A 132 -10.37 23.06 10.71
C TRP A 132 -11.06 22.45 9.47
N ILE A 133 -10.86 21.14 9.21
CA ILE A 133 -11.53 20.43 8.13
C ILE A 133 -13.05 20.51 8.31
N GLY A 134 -13.55 20.23 9.51
CA GLY A 134 -14.96 20.28 9.83
C GLY A 134 -15.57 21.65 9.61
N GLU A 135 -14.96 22.67 10.19
CA GLU A 135 -15.40 24.06 10.09
C GLU A 135 -15.35 24.59 8.64
N TYR A 136 -14.27 24.27 7.91
CA TYR A 136 -14.16 24.69 6.52
C TYR A 136 -15.31 24.16 5.65
N LEU A 137 -15.56 22.85 5.71
CA LEU A 137 -16.61 22.23 4.91
C LEU A 137 -18.01 22.66 5.32
N GLU A 138 -18.26 22.90 6.62
CA GLU A 138 -19.54 23.42 7.11
C GLU A 138 -19.80 24.85 6.64
N ASN A 139 -18.78 25.71 6.64
CA ASN A 139 -18.87 27.09 6.15
C ASN A 139 -19.14 27.14 4.63
N GLU A 140 -18.70 26.13 3.89
CA GLU A 140 -19.00 25.97 2.45
C GLU A 140 -20.35 25.25 2.19
N GLY A 141 -21.18 25.09 3.24
CA GLY A 141 -22.54 24.55 3.16
C GLY A 141 -22.63 23.03 3.11
N LEU A 142 -21.55 22.31 3.36
CA LEU A 142 -21.56 20.85 3.43
C LEU A 142 -21.90 20.40 4.86
N ASN A 143 -23.00 19.66 4.99
CA ASN A 143 -23.48 19.16 6.27
C ASN A 143 -23.53 17.63 6.30
N ASN A 144 -23.51 17.03 7.48
CA ASN A 144 -23.71 15.59 7.70
C ASN A 144 -22.72 14.66 6.97
N PHE A 145 -21.47 15.08 6.77
CA PHE A 145 -20.42 14.25 6.21
C PHE A 145 -19.65 13.49 7.29
N PRO A 146 -19.26 12.22 7.06
CA PRO A 146 -18.35 11.50 7.93
C PRO A 146 -16.92 11.98 7.71
N LEU A 147 -16.20 12.23 8.81
CA LEU A 147 -14.78 12.50 8.86
C LEU A 147 -14.13 11.49 9.82
N GLY A 148 -13.10 10.78 9.39
CA GLY A 148 -12.39 9.84 10.23
C GLY A 148 -10.88 9.88 10.06
N HIS A 149 -10.19 9.56 11.14
CA HIS A 149 -8.74 9.41 11.20
C HIS A 149 -8.37 7.96 10.85
N ILE A 150 -7.48 7.78 9.87
CA ILE A 150 -7.13 6.46 9.34
C ILE A 150 -5.82 5.95 9.91
N LYS A 151 -4.77 6.74 9.79
CA LYS A 151 -3.42 6.46 10.33
C LYS A 151 -2.54 7.70 10.24
N GLY A 152 -1.59 7.85 11.16
CA GLY A 152 -0.61 8.94 11.11
C GLY A 152 -1.28 10.30 10.90
N GLY A 153 -1.00 10.99 9.81
CA GLY A 153 -1.60 12.28 9.46
C GLY A 153 -2.78 12.20 8.50
N ASP A 154 -3.34 10.99 8.23
CA ASP A 154 -4.31 10.76 7.17
C ASP A 154 -5.76 10.80 7.67
N PHE A 155 -6.58 11.64 7.05
CA PHE A 155 -8.02 11.75 7.28
C PHE A 155 -8.78 11.42 6.01
N ILE A 156 -9.90 10.68 6.14
CA ILE A 156 -10.82 10.44 5.03
C ILE A 156 -12.18 11.05 5.33
N ILE A 157 -12.75 11.65 4.29
CA ILE A 157 -14.08 12.26 4.29
C ILE A 157 -14.91 11.58 3.21
N GLY A 158 -16.18 11.31 3.50
CA GLY A 158 -17.15 10.86 2.53
C GLY A 158 -18.15 11.98 2.16
N LEU A 159 -18.35 12.20 0.87
CA LEU A 159 -19.27 13.23 0.36
C LEU A 159 -20.23 12.62 -0.67
N GLU A 160 -21.51 12.99 -0.60
CA GLU A 160 -22.52 12.51 -1.55
C GLU A 160 -22.43 13.24 -2.89
N GLY A 161 -22.31 12.51 -3.99
CA GLY A 161 -22.22 13.02 -5.36
C GLY A 161 -20.88 12.77 -6.01
N VAL A 162 -20.74 13.23 -7.27
CA VAL A 162 -19.56 13.03 -8.10
C VAL A 162 -18.44 14.00 -7.74
N LYS A 163 -17.19 13.57 -7.93
CA LYS A 163 -16.00 14.37 -7.60
C LYS A 163 -15.95 15.75 -8.26
N LYS A 164 -16.50 15.89 -9.47
CA LYS A 164 -16.52 17.17 -10.20
C LYS A 164 -17.15 18.31 -9.39
N ARG A 165 -18.10 17.98 -8.52
CA ARG A 165 -18.78 18.96 -7.65
C ARG A 165 -17.83 19.57 -6.62
N TYR A 166 -16.81 18.84 -6.22
CA TYR A 166 -15.95 19.21 -5.08
C TYR A 166 -14.57 19.69 -5.47
N ILE A 167 -14.17 19.58 -6.75
CA ILE A 167 -12.81 19.93 -7.21
C ILE A 167 -12.46 21.37 -6.81
N THR A 168 -13.23 22.36 -7.22
CA THR A 168 -12.95 23.78 -6.96
C THR A 168 -12.92 24.08 -5.45
N LEU A 169 -13.87 23.50 -4.70
CA LEU A 169 -13.93 23.68 -3.25
C LEU A 169 -12.66 23.16 -2.56
N LEU A 170 -12.20 21.98 -2.96
CA LEU A 170 -11.00 21.36 -2.37
C LEU A 170 -9.70 22.02 -2.85
N GLU A 171 -9.65 22.54 -4.06
CA GLU A 171 -8.54 23.39 -4.52
C GLU A 171 -8.42 24.67 -3.70
N LEU A 172 -9.54 25.33 -3.39
CA LEU A 172 -9.56 26.49 -2.50
C LEU A 172 -9.17 26.12 -1.06
N MET A 173 -9.61 24.97 -0.58
CA MET A 173 -9.20 24.42 0.71
C MET A 173 -7.67 24.19 0.75
N LYS A 174 -7.09 23.63 -0.31
CA LYS A 174 -5.65 23.43 -0.45
C LYS A 174 -4.87 24.75 -0.44
N LEU A 175 -5.38 25.79 -1.10
CA LEU A 175 -4.78 27.13 -1.04
C LEU A 175 -4.83 27.72 0.37
N LYS A 176 -5.97 27.63 1.05
CA LYS A 176 -6.10 28.13 2.46
C LYS A 176 -5.24 27.32 3.44
N SER A 177 -4.98 26.05 3.17
CA SER A 177 -4.13 25.21 4.02
C SER A 177 -2.66 25.64 4.02
N SER A 178 -2.20 26.37 3.00
CA SER A 178 -0.82 26.86 2.94
C SER A 178 -0.46 27.88 4.04
N GLU A 179 -1.48 28.52 4.62
CA GLU A 179 -1.34 29.48 5.74
C GLU A 179 -1.70 28.86 7.10
N PHE A 180 -2.06 27.56 7.11
CA PHE A 180 -2.53 26.92 8.33
C PHE A 180 -1.39 26.63 9.30
N LYS A 181 -1.56 27.10 10.54
CA LYS A 181 -0.60 26.93 11.64
C LYS A 181 -1.31 26.54 12.93
N VAL A 182 -0.62 25.78 13.75
CA VAL A 182 -1.07 25.45 15.12
C VAL A 182 -0.09 26.06 16.12
N GLY A 183 -0.42 27.23 16.65
CA GLY A 183 0.54 28.08 17.34
C GLY A 183 1.63 28.55 16.36
N ASP A 184 2.89 28.25 16.67
CA ASP A 184 4.03 28.59 15.80
C ASP A 184 4.41 27.44 14.84
N ILE A 185 3.68 26.31 14.88
CA ILE A 185 3.98 25.13 14.07
C ILE A 185 3.30 25.26 12.70
N GLU A 186 4.09 25.29 11.64
CA GLU A 186 3.58 25.24 10.25
C GLU A 186 3.15 23.81 9.89
N VAL A 187 1.94 23.68 9.32
CA VAL A 187 1.38 22.39 8.95
C VAL A 187 1.23 22.30 7.44
N LYS A 188 1.88 21.30 6.83
CA LYS A 188 1.76 21.04 5.38
C LYS A 188 0.65 20.04 5.12
N ILE A 189 -0.35 20.42 4.32
CA ILE A 189 -1.52 19.61 4.05
C ILE A 189 -1.62 19.33 2.55
N SER A 190 -1.79 18.07 2.21
CA SER A 190 -2.14 17.61 0.85
C SER A 190 -3.58 17.10 0.82
N ILE A 191 -4.30 17.34 -0.29
CA ILE A 191 -5.70 16.96 -0.45
C ILE A 191 -5.88 16.28 -1.80
N THR A 192 -6.46 15.08 -1.81
CA THR A 192 -6.80 14.33 -3.03
C THR A 192 -8.22 13.79 -2.98
N LEU A 193 -8.82 13.52 -4.14
CA LEU A 193 -10.19 13.03 -4.22
C LEU A 193 -10.37 11.97 -5.31
N THR A 194 -11.29 11.03 -5.06
CA THR A 194 -11.76 10.02 -6.01
C THR A 194 -13.25 9.80 -5.81
N ASP A 195 -13.93 9.13 -6.73
CA ASP A 195 -15.36 8.83 -6.59
C ASP A 195 -15.72 7.42 -7.11
N THR A 196 -16.96 7.02 -6.92
CA THR A 196 -17.52 5.73 -7.31
C THR A 196 -17.50 5.45 -8.81
N SER A 197 -17.16 6.42 -9.65
CA SER A 197 -16.92 6.18 -11.09
C SER A 197 -15.63 5.38 -11.33
N TYR A 198 -14.68 5.43 -10.38
CA TYR A 198 -13.45 4.65 -10.44
C TYR A 198 -13.68 3.19 -9.99
N SER A 199 -14.33 2.99 -8.84
CA SER A 199 -14.67 1.67 -8.29
C SER A 199 -15.81 1.81 -7.27
N THR A 200 -16.59 0.75 -7.08
CA THR A 200 -17.58 0.62 -6.01
C THR A 200 -17.03 -0.06 -4.75
N GLU A 201 -15.78 -0.52 -4.79
CA GLU A 201 -15.09 -1.15 -3.68
C GLU A 201 -14.29 -0.09 -2.90
N LEU A 202 -14.54 0.00 -1.59
CA LEU A 202 -13.91 1.01 -0.73
C LEU A 202 -12.38 0.91 -0.74
N GLU A 203 -11.85 -0.28 -0.70
CA GLU A 203 -10.43 -0.56 -0.68
C GLU A 203 -9.72 0.04 -1.89
N TYR A 204 -10.26 -0.14 -3.08
CA TYR A 204 -9.72 0.43 -4.32
C TYR A 204 -9.82 1.95 -4.39
N LEU A 205 -10.90 2.52 -3.82
CA LEU A 205 -11.04 3.98 -3.74
C LEU A 205 -9.96 4.57 -2.82
N ILE A 206 -9.70 3.94 -1.67
CA ILE A 206 -8.66 4.37 -0.74
C ILE A 206 -7.27 4.23 -1.39
N GLU A 207 -6.97 3.11 -2.03
CA GLU A 207 -5.71 2.90 -2.75
C GLU A 207 -5.50 3.97 -3.83
N ASN A 208 -6.54 4.28 -4.61
CA ASN A 208 -6.49 5.31 -5.64
C ASN A 208 -6.20 6.71 -5.07
N LEU A 209 -6.77 7.05 -3.90
CA LEU A 209 -6.47 8.32 -3.22
C LEU A 209 -4.98 8.46 -2.90
N PHE A 210 -4.37 7.41 -2.34
CA PHE A 210 -2.92 7.42 -2.06
C PHE A 210 -2.07 7.46 -3.33
N GLU A 211 -2.50 6.80 -4.41
CA GLU A 211 -1.81 6.89 -5.70
C GLU A 211 -1.82 8.29 -6.30
N ILE A 212 -2.99 8.97 -6.23
CA ILE A 212 -3.11 10.35 -6.71
C ILE A 212 -2.19 11.26 -5.87
N LEU A 213 -2.19 11.08 -4.54
CA LEU A 213 -1.33 11.83 -3.62
C LEU A 213 0.15 11.67 -3.98
N GLU A 214 0.59 10.43 -4.21
CA GLU A 214 1.96 10.13 -4.59
C GLU A 214 2.34 10.73 -5.96
N LYS A 215 1.43 10.65 -6.94
CA LYS A 215 1.61 11.28 -8.26
C LYS A 215 1.73 12.80 -8.17
N GLU A 216 0.93 13.47 -7.34
CA GLU A 216 1.02 14.91 -7.13
C GLU A 216 2.33 15.33 -6.46
N LYS A 217 2.81 14.58 -5.46
CA LYS A 217 4.11 14.82 -4.81
C LYS A 217 5.29 14.62 -5.77
N ASN A 218 5.18 13.66 -6.69
CA ASN A 218 6.20 13.30 -7.67
C ASN A 218 6.02 14.02 -9.02
N SER A 219 5.37 15.17 -9.11
CA SER A 219 4.81 15.86 -10.29
C SER A 219 5.77 16.21 -11.43
N LYS A 220 6.68 15.30 -11.83
CA LYS A 220 7.53 15.41 -13.04
C LYS A 220 7.39 14.26 -14.04
N ILE A 221 6.50 13.29 -13.82
CA ILE A 221 6.29 12.19 -14.77
C ILE A 221 4.82 12.18 -15.22
N LYS A 222 4.53 12.86 -16.33
CA LYS A 222 3.29 12.67 -17.09
C LYS A 222 3.32 11.27 -17.71
N SER A 223 2.65 10.29 -17.11
CA SER A 223 2.23 9.07 -17.78
C SER A 223 0.70 9.09 -17.88
N SER A 224 0.20 9.21 -19.09
CA SER A 224 -1.20 8.98 -19.44
C SER A 224 -1.48 7.47 -19.39
N GLU A 225 -1.57 6.89 -18.21
CA GLU A 225 -2.05 5.53 -18.06
C GLU A 225 -3.59 5.57 -17.96
N GLU A 226 -4.27 4.93 -18.91
CA GLU A 226 -5.71 4.66 -18.81
C GLU A 226 -5.96 3.90 -17.50
N SER A 227 -6.87 4.39 -16.67
CA SER A 227 -7.26 3.71 -15.43
C SER A 227 -8.03 2.43 -15.79
N ILE A 228 -7.43 1.27 -15.53
CA ILE A 228 -8.11 -0.02 -15.66
C ILE A 228 -9.00 -0.21 -14.44
N ASN A 229 -10.21 -0.75 -14.63
CA ASN A 229 -11.08 -1.09 -13.51
C ASN A 229 -10.36 -2.10 -12.59
N PRO A 230 -10.27 -1.86 -11.29
CA PRO A 230 -9.54 -2.72 -10.36
C PRO A 230 -9.99 -4.20 -10.37
N ASN A 231 -11.29 -4.48 -10.46
CA ASN A 231 -11.82 -5.85 -10.51
C ASN A 231 -11.41 -6.57 -11.80
N GLU A 232 -11.40 -5.84 -12.93
CA GLU A 232 -10.90 -6.36 -14.20
C GLU A 232 -9.40 -6.68 -14.10
N LEU A 233 -8.63 -5.80 -13.48
CA LEU A 233 -7.19 -5.99 -13.29
C LEU A 233 -6.88 -7.21 -12.39
N GLU A 234 -7.65 -7.42 -11.31
CA GLU A 234 -7.52 -8.63 -10.47
C GLU A 234 -7.74 -9.90 -11.28
N SER A 235 -8.81 -9.95 -12.06
CA SER A 235 -9.13 -11.10 -12.90
C SER A 235 -8.02 -11.38 -13.93
N ILE A 236 -7.47 -10.34 -14.55
CA ILE A 236 -6.35 -10.46 -15.50
C ILE A 236 -5.11 -11.04 -14.80
N VAL A 237 -4.76 -10.54 -13.61
CA VAL A 237 -3.59 -11.03 -12.85
C VAL A 237 -3.76 -12.50 -12.47
N ILE A 238 -4.90 -12.87 -11.90
CA ILE A 238 -5.18 -14.26 -11.49
C ILE A 238 -5.10 -15.20 -12.70
N ASN A 239 -5.74 -14.82 -13.82
CA ASN A 239 -5.74 -15.62 -15.04
C ASN A 239 -4.34 -15.74 -15.67
N ALA A 240 -3.57 -14.65 -15.68
CA ALA A 240 -2.20 -14.66 -16.21
C ALA A 240 -1.29 -15.63 -15.44
N ILE A 241 -1.39 -15.67 -14.11
CA ILE A 241 -0.63 -16.60 -13.28
C ILE A 241 -1.11 -18.05 -13.46
N ALA A 242 -2.43 -18.26 -13.40
CA ALA A 242 -3.03 -19.60 -13.49
C ALA A 242 -2.76 -20.26 -14.85
N ASN A 243 -2.89 -19.51 -15.94
CA ASN A 243 -2.75 -20.01 -17.31
C ASN A 243 -1.34 -19.83 -17.88
N ARG A 244 -0.38 -19.27 -17.11
CA ARG A 244 0.96 -18.89 -17.58
C ARG A 244 0.93 -17.95 -18.81
N ASP A 245 -0.06 -17.07 -18.86
CA ASP A 245 -0.24 -16.11 -19.97
C ASP A 245 0.43 -14.79 -19.65
N ILE A 246 1.76 -14.82 -19.56
CA ILE A 246 2.59 -13.63 -19.39
C ILE A 246 3.37 -13.36 -20.68
N HIS A 247 3.58 -12.10 -21.00
CA HIS A 247 4.37 -11.67 -22.16
C HIS A 247 5.76 -11.22 -21.69
N ILE A 248 6.78 -11.92 -22.17
CA ILE A 248 8.18 -11.64 -21.85
C ILE A 248 8.77 -10.89 -23.04
N MET A 249 9.30 -9.71 -22.77
CA MET A 249 10.15 -8.95 -23.69
C MET A 249 11.55 -8.88 -23.11
N SER A 250 12.54 -8.72 -23.97
CA SER A 250 13.93 -8.59 -23.53
C SER A 250 14.58 -7.31 -24.08
N GLN A 251 15.60 -6.83 -23.38
CA GLN A 251 16.47 -5.78 -23.85
C GLN A 251 17.92 -6.16 -23.60
N ASN A 252 18.77 -5.89 -24.58
CA ASN A 252 20.18 -6.18 -24.49
C ASN A 252 20.88 -5.30 -23.46
N VAL A 253 21.77 -5.92 -22.70
CA VAL A 253 22.72 -5.26 -21.80
C VAL A 253 24.12 -5.47 -22.36
N TYR A 254 24.90 -4.40 -22.50
CA TYR A 254 26.16 -4.38 -23.20
C TYR A 254 27.35 -4.22 -22.25
N GLU A 255 28.42 -4.94 -22.55
CA GLU A 255 29.77 -4.72 -22.03
C GLU A 255 30.61 -4.18 -23.20
N GLY A 256 30.87 -2.87 -23.19
CA GLY A 256 31.39 -2.19 -24.38
C GLY A 256 30.43 -2.36 -25.58
N ASP A 257 30.93 -2.94 -26.69
CA ASP A 257 30.12 -3.17 -27.90
C ASP A 257 29.49 -4.57 -27.98
N LYS A 258 29.71 -5.42 -26.96
CA LYS A 258 29.21 -6.79 -26.96
C LYS A 258 28.01 -6.94 -26.08
N VAL A 259 27.00 -7.72 -26.53
CA VAL A 259 25.87 -8.12 -25.69
C VAL A 259 26.35 -9.11 -24.65
N ALA A 260 26.26 -8.72 -23.37
CA ALA A 260 26.67 -9.54 -22.23
C ALA A 260 25.51 -10.44 -21.75
N PHE A 261 24.34 -9.87 -21.60
CA PHE A 261 23.13 -10.57 -21.17
C PHE A 261 21.86 -9.80 -21.57
N HIS A 262 20.68 -10.34 -21.28
CA HIS A 262 19.38 -9.77 -21.57
C HIS A 262 18.59 -9.52 -20.31
N GLU A 263 18.01 -8.32 -20.13
CA GLU A 263 17.02 -8.07 -19.09
C GLU A 263 15.62 -8.42 -19.61
N CYS A 264 14.88 -9.22 -18.84
CA CYS A 264 13.49 -9.56 -19.12
C CYS A 264 12.51 -8.56 -18.51
N PHE A 265 11.57 -8.11 -19.32
CA PHE A 265 10.47 -7.24 -18.94
C PHE A 265 9.16 -8.01 -19.06
N ILE A 266 8.46 -8.15 -17.96
CA ILE A 266 7.21 -8.90 -17.90
C ILE A 266 6.03 -7.95 -18.10
N LYS A 267 5.13 -8.27 -19.03
CA LYS A 267 3.89 -7.55 -19.28
C LYS A 267 2.72 -8.51 -19.26
N LEU A 268 1.57 -8.05 -18.79
CA LEU A 268 0.32 -8.80 -18.91
C LEU A 268 -0.48 -8.27 -20.09
N LYS A 269 -1.27 -9.12 -20.75
CA LYS A 269 -2.16 -8.73 -21.84
C LYS A 269 -3.57 -8.50 -21.35
N LYS A 270 -4.19 -7.43 -21.85
CA LYS A 270 -5.62 -7.20 -21.77
C LYS A 270 -6.32 -7.84 -23.00
N GLU A 271 -7.62 -8.17 -22.91
CA GLU A 271 -8.40 -8.75 -23.99
C GLU A 271 -8.33 -7.98 -25.33
N ASN A 272 -8.13 -6.66 -25.25
CA ASN A 272 -7.94 -5.79 -26.43
C ASN A 272 -6.49 -5.73 -26.94
N GLN A 273 -5.64 -6.67 -26.58
CA GLN A 273 -4.20 -6.75 -26.89
C GLN A 273 -3.32 -5.60 -26.36
N LYS A 274 -3.86 -4.69 -25.54
CA LYS A 274 -3.04 -3.69 -24.85
C LYS A 274 -2.24 -4.34 -23.72
N PHE A 275 -1.03 -3.82 -23.49
CA PHE A 275 -0.15 -4.32 -22.42
C PHE A 275 -0.38 -3.58 -21.11
N ILE A 276 -0.34 -4.33 -20.01
CA ILE A 276 -0.33 -3.83 -18.64
C ILE A 276 1.09 -3.96 -18.11
N TYR A 277 1.61 -2.86 -17.57
CA TYR A 277 2.98 -2.76 -17.10
C TYR A 277 3.13 -3.11 -15.61
N PRO A 278 4.35 -3.50 -15.15
CA PRO A 278 4.61 -3.92 -13.77
C PRO A 278 4.10 -2.99 -12.70
N LYS A 279 4.25 -1.67 -12.90
CA LYS A 279 3.78 -0.64 -11.95
C LYS A 279 2.30 -0.78 -11.60
N THR A 280 1.48 -1.25 -12.55
CA THR A 280 0.04 -1.41 -12.37
C THR A 280 -0.31 -2.76 -11.76
N TYR A 281 0.20 -3.87 -12.29
CA TYR A 281 -0.22 -5.20 -11.86
C TYR A 281 0.50 -5.71 -10.59
N LEU A 282 1.74 -5.27 -10.31
CA LEU A 282 2.47 -5.71 -9.10
C LEU A 282 1.76 -5.33 -7.80
N LYS A 283 1.03 -4.21 -7.78
CA LYS A 283 0.22 -3.83 -6.62
C LYS A 283 -0.87 -4.85 -6.34
N VAL A 284 -1.52 -5.35 -7.39
CA VAL A 284 -2.57 -6.39 -7.29
C VAL A 284 -1.95 -7.72 -6.86
N ILE A 285 -0.82 -8.10 -7.44
CA ILE A 285 -0.07 -9.32 -7.05
C ILE A 285 0.25 -9.28 -5.55
N ASN A 286 0.77 -8.14 -5.05
CA ASN A 286 1.09 -7.97 -3.64
C ASN A 286 -0.15 -8.01 -2.75
N LYS A 287 -1.24 -7.34 -3.15
CA LYS A 287 -2.52 -7.34 -2.44
C LYS A 287 -3.11 -8.75 -2.31
N LEU A 288 -3.03 -9.54 -3.36
CA LEU A 288 -3.54 -10.91 -3.39
C LEU A 288 -2.57 -11.94 -2.78
N GLY A 289 -1.35 -11.54 -2.39
CA GLY A 289 -0.33 -12.43 -1.86
C GLY A 289 0.23 -13.42 -2.90
N LEU A 290 0.10 -13.10 -4.21
CA LEU A 290 0.49 -13.98 -5.32
C LEU A 290 1.95 -13.77 -5.79
N GLY A 291 2.76 -13.00 -5.07
CA GLY A 291 4.13 -12.65 -5.49
C GLY A 291 5.01 -13.87 -5.74
N ILE A 292 4.98 -14.86 -4.85
CA ILE A 292 5.77 -16.09 -4.97
C ILE A 292 5.33 -16.93 -6.17
N ASP A 293 4.02 -17.08 -6.38
CA ASP A 293 3.47 -17.84 -7.52
C ASP A 293 3.80 -17.14 -8.85
N PHE A 294 3.76 -15.80 -8.86
CA PHE A 294 4.16 -15.01 -10.02
C PHE A 294 5.65 -15.18 -10.34
N ASP A 295 6.54 -15.08 -9.36
CA ASP A 295 7.97 -15.27 -9.55
C ASP A 295 8.30 -16.67 -10.06
N LEU A 296 7.59 -17.71 -9.60
CA LEU A 296 7.72 -19.08 -10.12
C LEU A 296 7.32 -19.20 -11.58
N VAL A 297 6.18 -18.61 -11.97
CA VAL A 297 5.70 -18.61 -13.36
C VAL A 297 6.68 -17.87 -14.27
N VAL A 298 7.20 -16.70 -13.82
CA VAL A 298 8.20 -15.93 -14.56
C VAL A 298 9.47 -16.75 -14.75
N LEU A 299 10.00 -17.36 -13.69
CA LEU A 299 11.21 -18.18 -13.75
C LEU A 299 11.03 -19.38 -14.71
N GLU A 300 9.91 -20.11 -14.61
CA GLU A 300 9.61 -21.25 -15.48
C GLU A 300 9.58 -20.83 -16.96
N MET A 301 8.85 -19.79 -17.29
CA MET A 301 8.69 -19.32 -18.67
C MET A 301 9.97 -18.74 -19.26
N VAL A 302 10.76 -18.00 -18.47
CA VAL A 302 12.05 -17.48 -18.91
C VAL A 302 13.01 -18.63 -19.17
N LEU A 303 13.12 -19.62 -18.29
CA LEU A 303 14.00 -20.76 -18.49
C LEU A 303 13.59 -21.61 -19.70
N GLN A 304 12.30 -21.77 -20.00
CA GLN A 304 11.83 -22.44 -21.22
C GLN A 304 12.24 -21.72 -22.50
N ASN A 305 12.23 -20.37 -22.48
CA ASN A 305 12.65 -19.56 -23.64
C ASN A 305 14.18 -19.54 -23.76
N CYS A 306 14.91 -19.53 -22.64
CA CYS A 306 16.39 -19.52 -22.60
C CYS A 306 17.04 -20.79 -23.15
N GLN A 307 16.35 -21.93 -23.16
CA GLN A 307 16.91 -23.20 -23.70
C GLN A 307 17.34 -23.09 -25.16
N LYS A 308 16.79 -22.15 -25.89
CA LYS A 308 17.10 -21.91 -27.32
C LYS A 308 18.32 -21.01 -27.53
N GLU A 309 18.75 -20.29 -26.51
CA GLU A 309 19.81 -19.30 -26.58
C GLU A 309 20.84 -19.53 -25.46
N ASN A 310 22.10 -19.74 -25.81
CA ASN A 310 23.18 -19.91 -24.80
C ASN A 310 23.58 -18.55 -24.20
N ARG A 311 22.60 -17.82 -23.62
CA ARG A 311 22.75 -16.48 -23.08
C ARG A 311 22.22 -16.40 -21.66
N MET A 312 22.71 -15.42 -20.90
CA MET A 312 22.20 -15.14 -19.55
C MET A 312 21.02 -14.18 -19.63
N PHE A 313 20.00 -14.44 -18.81
CA PHE A 313 18.81 -13.61 -18.67
C PHE A 313 18.67 -13.08 -17.24
N ALA A 314 18.35 -11.79 -17.12
CA ALA A 314 18.11 -11.14 -15.84
C ALA A 314 16.60 -10.97 -15.62
N ILE A 315 16.09 -11.43 -14.46
CA ILE A 315 14.70 -11.32 -14.04
C ILE A 315 14.60 -10.70 -12.66
N ASN A 316 13.57 -9.86 -12.44
CA ASN A 316 13.28 -9.34 -11.12
C ASN A 316 12.59 -10.41 -10.28
N ILE A 317 13.08 -10.65 -9.07
CA ILE A 317 12.54 -11.60 -8.10
C ILE A 317 12.35 -10.89 -6.77
N LEU A 318 11.24 -11.19 -6.08
CA LEU A 318 10.99 -10.65 -4.76
C LEU A 318 11.98 -11.26 -3.73
N PRO A 319 12.59 -10.47 -2.85
CA PRO A 319 13.43 -10.99 -1.76
C PRO A 319 12.69 -12.01 -0.88
N THR A 320 11.38 -11.83 -0.70
CA THR A 320 10.53 -12.78 0.03
C THR A 320 10.43 -14.14 -0.64
N SER A 321 10.53 -14.21 -1.97
CA SER A 321 10.54 -15.47 -2.72
C SER A 321 11.78 -16.30 -2.41
N LEU A 322 12.95 -15.67 -2.22
CA LEU A 322 14.18 -16.38 -1.83
C LEU A 322 14.07 -17.06 -0.45
N ARG A 323 13.21 -16.59 0.44
CA ARG A 323 13.00 -17.18 1.77
C ARG A 323 11.88 -18.22 1.80
N ASN A 324 11.18 -18.41 0.70
CA ASN A 324 10.06 -19.34 0.62
C ASN A 324 10.52 -20.72 0.15
N GLU A 325 10.25 -21.76 0.93
CA GLU A 325 10.66 -23.13 0.64
C GLU A 325 10.05 -23.69 -0.65
N LYS A 326 8.79 -23.33 -0.95
CA LYS A 326 8.12 -23.74 -2.19
C LYS A 326 8.83 -23.13 -3.41
N PHE A 327 9.20 -21.85 -3.34
CA PHE A 327 9.97 -21.21 -4.41
C PHE A 327 11.35 -21.85 -4.57
N LEU A 328 12.09 -21.99 -3.50
CA LEU A 328 13.46 -22.52 -3.53
C LEU A 328 13.52 -23.96 -4.07
N SER A 329 12.64 -24.84 -3.59
CA SER A 329 12.62 -26.25 -4.06
C SER A 329 12.29 -26.33 -5.55
N HIS A 330 11.29 -25.58 -5.99
CA HIS A 330 10.87 -25.56 -7.40
C HIS A 330 11.91 -24.88 -8.30
N ALA A 331 12.48 -23.75 -7.86
CA ALA A 331 13.56 -23.06 -8.59
C ALA A 331 14.79 -23.98 -8.78
N LYS A 332 15.23 -24.67 -7.73
CA LYS A 332 16.34 -25.63 -7.80
C LYS A 332 16.05 -26.77 -8.79
N GLU A 333 14.82 -27.29 -8.81
CA GLU A 333 14.41 -28.32 -9.77
C GLU A 333 14.43 -27.81 -11.23
N LEU A 334 13.91 -26.62 -11.48
CA LEU A 334 13.95 -25.99 -12.80
C LEU A 334 15.37 -25.73 -13.27
N LEU A 335 16.23 -25.18 -12.39
CA LEU A 335 17.62 -24.87 -12.69
C LEU A 335 18.46 -26.11 -12.96
N LYS A 336 18.22 -27.22 -12.25
CA LYS A 336 18.89 -28.52 -12.54
C LYS A 336 18.62 -29.04 -13.96
N ARG A 337 17.41 -28.81 -14.45
CA ARG A 337 17.00 -29.24 -15.79
C ARG A 337 17.52 -28.31 -16.89
N ASN A 338 17.84 -27.08 -16.53
CA ASN A 338 18.24 -26.01 -17.45
C ASN A 338 19.68 -25.58 -17.16
N LYS A 339 20.60 -25.77 -18.10
CA LYS A 339 22.00 -25.33 -17.98
C LYS A 339 22.19 -23.83 -18.24
N SER A 340 21.11 -23.07 -18.41
CA SER A 340 21.18 -21.64 -18.73
C SER A 340 21.54 -20.83 -17.49
N LYS A 341 22.43 -19.86 -17.64
CA LYS A 341 22.74 -18.89 -16.57
C LYS A 341 21.57 -17.91 -16.43
N ILE A 342 21.18 -17.65 -15.20
CA ILE A 342 20.13 -16.70 -14.87
C ILE A 342 20.58 -15.72 -13.80
N MET A 343 20.18 -14.45 -13.93
CA MET A 343 20.46 -13.42 -12.94
C MET A 343 19.14 -13.07 -12.22
N PHE A 344 19.16 -13.18 -10.88
CA PHE A 344 18.08 -12.69 -10.04
C PHE A 344 18.38 -11.25 -9.62
N VAL A 345 17.51 -10.33 -10.04
CA VAL A 345 17.60 -8.92 -9.72
C VAL A 345 16.67 -8.64 -8.53
N LEU A 346 17.26 -8.28 -7.41
CA LEU A 346 16.58 -8.03 -6.15
C LEU A 346 16.43 -6.52 -5.92
N PHE A 347 15.31 -6.13 -5.35
CA PHE A 347 15.01 -4.72 -5.13
C PHE A 347 15.67 -4.22 -3.84
N GLU A 348 16.49 -3.17 -3.91
CA GLU A 348 17.25 -2.65 -2.77
C GLU A 348 16.36 -2.10 -1.64
N MET A 349 15.21 -1.52 -1.96
CA MET A 349 14.30 -0.94 -0.95
C MET A 349 13.56 -1.98 -0.10
N GLU A 350 13.65 -3.26 -0.44
CA GLU A 350 13.16 -4.33 0.40
C GLU A 350 14.04 -4.50 1.65
N TYR A 351 13.41 -4.88 2.76
CA TYR A 351 14.14 -5.10 4.00
C TYR A 351 14.77 -6.48 4.06
N TYR A 352 16.09 -6.52 4.05
CA TYR A 352 16.88 -7.76 4.16
C TYR A 352 17.25 -8.02 5.63
N SER A 353 16.27 -8.45 6.42
CA SER A 353 16.54 -8.89 7.78
C SER A 353 17.36 -10.19 7.77
N TYR A 354 18.36 -10.28 8.64
CA TYR A 354 19.22 -11.46 8.71
C TYR A 354 19.99 -11.74 7.40
N THR A 355 20.87 -10.82 7.02
CA THR A 355 21.71 -10.90 5.79
C THR A 355 22.43 -12.22 5.63
N ASP A 356 22.92 -12.84 6.72
CA ASP A 356 23.56 -14.17 6.70
C ASP A 356 22.64 -15.26 6.13
N ARG A 357 21.34 -15.21 6.42
CA ARG A 357 20.38 -16.15 5.86
C ARG A 357 20.24 -15.96 4.35
N TYR A 358 20.16 -14.71 3.89
CA TYR A 358 20.14 -14.44 2.45
C TYR A 358 21.41 -14.91 1.77
N ASN A 359 22.56 -14.65 2.35
CA ASN A 359 23.85 -15.11 1.82
C ASN A 359 23.92 -16.64 1.72
N THR A 360 23.39 -17.35 2.71
CA THR A 360 23.31 -18.82 2.65
C THR A 360 22.45 -19.28 1.46
N LEU A 361 21.26 -18.68 1.29
CA LEU A 361 20.36 -19.01 0.18
C LEU A 361 20.94 -18.61 -1.19
N MET A 362 21.63 -17.47 -1.26
CA MET A 362 22.32 -17.04 -2.47
C MET A 362 23.45 -18.03 -2.84
N ARG A 363 24.29 -18.45 -1.88
CA ARG A 363 25.32 -19.46 -2.12
C ARG A 363 24.74 -20.77 -2.65
N GLU A 364 23.68 -21.26 -2.03
CA GLU A 364 22.98 -22.45 -2.52
C GLU A 364 22.51 -22.32 -3.96
N LEU A 365 21.91 -21.18 -4.34
CA LEU A 365 21.43 -20.96 -5.71
C LEU A 365 22.57 -20.69 -6.70
N LYS A 366 23.70 -20.12 -6.26
CA LYS A 366 24.92 -19.98 -7.07
C LYS A 366 25.47 -21.32 -7.54
N GLU A 367 25.33 -22.40 -6.74
CA GLU A 367 25.72 -23.78 -7.14
C GLU A 367 24.91 -24.26 -8.38
N TYR A 368 23.74 -23.69 -8.62
CA TYR A 368 22.90 -23.95 -9.82
C TYR A 368 23.12 -22.95 -10.94
N GLY A 369 24.13 -22.07 -10.85
CA GLY A 369 24.47 -21.11 -11.88
C GLY A 369 23.68 -19.79 -11.82
N VAL A 370 22.99 -19.50 -10.71
CA VAL A 370 22.33 -18.21 -10.49
C VAL A 370 23.37 -17.17 -10.11
N VAL A 371 23.24 -15.94 -10.64
CA VAL A 371 23.97 -14.76 -10.18
C VAL A 371 22.99 -13.72 -9.64
N PHE A 372 23.44 -12.83 -8.77
CA PHE A 372 22.58 -11.90 -8.05
C PHE A 372 22.94 -10.45 -8.34
N ALA A 373 21.93 -9.63 -8.61
CA ALA A 373 22.04 -8.19 -8.74
C ALA A 373 21.14 -7.49 -7.72
N ILE A 374 21.60 -6.37 -7.15
CA ILE A 374 20.77 -5.44 -6.39
C ILE A 374 20.39 -4.28 -7.29
N ASP A 375 19.09 -3.97 -7.40
CA ASP A 375 18.53 -2.86 -8.16
C ASP A 375 18.38 -1.58 -7.32
N ARG A 376 18.42 -0.44 -7.98
CA ARG A 376 18.23 0.91 -7.46
C ARG A 376 19.29 1.38 -6.47
N VAL A 377 20.51 0.92 -6.63
CA VAL A 377 21.66 1.39 -5.85
C VAL A 377 21.86 2.89 -6.04
N ALA A 378 22.35 3.57 -5.00
CA ALA A 378 22.51 5.02 -4.92
C ALA A 378 21.18 5.82 -4.95
N SER A 379 20.03 5.18 -4.65
CA SER A 379 18.77 5.89 -4.41
C SER A 379 18.81 6.68 -3.09
N ILE A 380 17.78 7.49 -2.82
CA ILE A 380 17.67 8.28 -1.57
C ILE A 380 17.71 7.40 -0.31
N HIS A 381 17.32 6.14 -0.43
CA HIS A 381 17.23 5.19 0.67
C HIS A 381 18.35 4.14 0.67
N THR A 382 19.37 4.29 -0.20
CA THR A 382 20.45 3.30 -0.33
C THR A 382 21.20 3.14 0.98
N SER A 383 21.28 1.90 1.44
CA SER A 383 22.14 1.51 2.54
C SER A 383 23.44 0.87 2.01
N PHE A 384 24.59 1.47 2.30
CA PHE A 384 25.89 0.85 2.06
C PHE A 384 26.03 -0.52 2.74
N LEU A 385 25.17 -0.79 3.75
CA LEU A 385 25.14 -2.05 4.47
C LEU A 385 24.93 -3.23 3.52
N TYR A 386 24.02 -3.12 2.54
CA TYR A 386 23.74 -4.22 1.62
C TYR A 386 24.92 -4.51 0.71
N LEU A 387 25.64 -3.50 0.23
CA LEU A 387 26.88 -3.68 -0.52
C LEU A 387 27.97 -4.34 0.33
N ARG A 388 27.99 -4.08 1.65
CA ARG A 388 28.94 -4.65 2.57
C ARG A 388 28.63 -6.08 2.97
N GLU A 389 27.36 -6.38 3.21
CA GLU A 389 26.91 -7.61 3.88
C GLU A 389 26.38 -8.68 2.90
N LEU A 390 25.82 -8.29 1.74
CA LEU A 390 25.23 -9.25 0.81
C LEU A 390 26.27 -9.76 -0.21
N GLU A 391 26.22 -11.06 -0.50
CA GLU A 391 27.08 -11.74 -1.48
C GLU A 391 26.51 -11.64 -2.91
N ILE A 392 26.37 -10.41 -3.37
CA ILE A 392 25.87 -10.08 -4.71
C ILE A 392 27.00 -10.02 -5.74
N ASP A 393 26.67 -10.19 -7.00
CA ASP A 393 27.61 -10.18 -8.12
C ASP A 393 27.52 -8.88 -8.93
N TYR A 394 26.34 -8.22 -8.91
CA TYR A 394 26.06 -7.00 -9.66
C TYR A 394 25.34 -5.96 -8.81
N ILE A 395 25.61 -4.69 -9.09
CA ILE A 395 24.77 -3.57 -8.67
C ILE A 395 24.15 -2.91 -9.90
N ARG A 396 22.89 -2.49 -9.78
CA ARG A 396 22.21 -1.72 -10.83
C ARG A 396 21.79 -0.37 -10.27
N PHE A 397 22.27 0.71 -10.92
CA PHE A 397 21.98 2.08 -10.48
C PHE A 397 20.51 2.45 -10.65
N ASP A 398 20.02 3.33 -9.76
CA ASP A 398 18.63 3.81 -9.81
C ASP A 398 18.36 4.59 -11.10
N THR A 399 17.14 4.41 -11.64
CA THR A 399 16.65 5.15 -12.82
C THR A 399 16.57 6.66 -12.61
N TYR A 400 16.67 7.13 -11.37
CA TYR A 400 16.81 8.56 -11.08
C TYR A 400 17.94 9.23 -11.85
N TYR A 401 19.03 8.50 -12.08
CA TYR A 401 20.22 8.98 -12.80
C TYR A 401 20.12 8.88 -14.32
N SER A 402 19.04 8.29 -14.87
CA SER A 402 18.85 8.21 -16.32
C SER A 402 18.66 9.59 -17.00
N ASN A 403 18.25 10.60 -16.21
CA ASN A 403 18.19 11.97 -16.70
C ASN A 403 19.58 12.60 -16.67
N ARG A 404 20.02 13.14 -17.82
CA ARG A 404 21.36 13.71 -18.03
C ARG A 404 21.76 14.74 -16.97
N GLU A 405 20.89 15.72 -16.66
CA GLU A 405 21.17 16.76 -15.66
C GLU A 405 21.45 16.16 -14.28
N LYS A 406 20.67 15.13 -13.90
CA LYS A 406 20.85 14.41 -12.64
C LYS A 406 22.11 13.56 -12.63
N LEU A 407 22.43 12.93 -13.77
CA LEU A 407 23.64 12.14 -13.96
C LEU A 407 24.89 13.01 -13.77
N GLU A 408 24.95 14.17 -14.44
CA GLU A 408 26.07 15.12 -14.33
C GLU A 408 26.21 15.67 -12.90
N LYS A 409 25.09 16.07 -12.27
CA LYS A 409 25.09 16.64 -10.92
C LYS A 409 25.53 15.66 -9.84
N ASN A 410 25.28 14.36 -10.03
CA ASN A 410 25.52 13.31 -9.01
C ASN A 410 26.67 12.38 -9.41
N ARG A 411 27.54 12.80 -10.32
CA ARG A 411 28.67 12.03 -10.83
C ARG A 411 29.52 11.41 -9.72
N SER A 412 29.90 12.22 -8.72
CA SER A 412 30.72 11.78 -7.59
C SER A 412 30.04 10.71 -6.70
N ILE A 413 28.72 10.72 -6.63
CA ILE A 413 27.95 9.69 -5.90
C ILE A 413 28.05 8.37 -6.65
N ILE A 414 27.83 8.38 -7.95
CA ILE A 414 27.92 7.19 -8.80
C ILE A 414 29.32 6.62 -8.79
N GLU A 415 30.37 7.47 -8.94
CA GLU A 415 31.79 7.10 -8.83
C GLU A 415 32.10 6.42 -7.49
N GLY A 416 31.61 7.00 -6.38
CA GLY A 416 31.82 6.43 -5.04
C GLY A 416 31.21 5.03 -4.89
N PHE A 417 29.96 4.85 -5.32
CA PHE A 417 29.32 3.53 -5.28
C PHE A 417 29.99 2.52 -6.22
N ASN A 418 30.40 2.97 -7.43
CA ASN A 418 31.10 2.13 -8.39
C ASN A 418 32.45 1.64 -7.84
N SER A 419 33.24 2.54 -7.25
CA SER A 419 34.55 2.21 -6.65
C SER A 419 34.40 1.18 -5.53
N ILE A 420 33.43 1.36 -4.63
CA ILE A 420 33.14 0.42 -3.53
C ILE A 420 32.72 -0.95 -4.08
N ALA A 421 31.90 -0.98 -5.14
CA ALA A 421 31.50 -2.21 -5.78
C ALA A 421 32.72 -2.95 -6.40
N HIS A 422 33.55 -2.24 -7.15
CA HIS A 422 34.75 -2.80 -7.80
C HIS A 422 35.77 -3.33 -6.78
N GLU A 423 35.98 -2.64 -5.65
CA GLU A 423 36.84 -3.13 -4.56
C GLU A 423 36.41 -4.49 -4.03
N LYS A 424 35.12 -4.81 -4.14
CA LYS A 424 34.54 -6.09 -3.71
C LYS A 424 34.37 -7.10 -4.86
N GLY A 425 34.80 -6.77 -6.06
CA GLY A 425 34.64 -7.61 -7.24
C GLY A 425 33.19 -7.65 -7.77
N ILE A 426 32.35 -6.69 -7.33
CA ILE A 426 30.97 -6.56 -7.77
C ILE A 426 30.94 -5.70 -9.02
N LYS A 427 30.22 -6.14 -10.06
CA LYS A 427 30.07 -5.46 -11.33
C LYS A 427 28.94 -4.43 -11.31
N SER A 428 29.13 -3.33 -12.02
CA SER A 428 28.16 -2.23 -12.10
C SER A 428 27.35 -2.26 -13.39
N TRP A 429 26.05 -1.92 -13.27
CA TRP A 429 25.11 -1.88 -14.38
C TRP A 429 24.28 -0.59 -14.35
N PHE A 430 24.31 0.16 -15.47
CA PHE A 430 23.57 1.39 -15.65
C PHE A 430 22.50 1.22 -16.72
N LYS A 431 21.26 1.60 -16.43
CA LYS A 431 20.12 1.42 -17.32
C LYS A 431 19.48 2.72 -17.80
N ASN A 432 18.62 2.62 -18.82
CA ASN A 432 17.85 3.71 -19.41
C ASN A 432 18.72 4.83 -20.02
N ILE A 433 19.79 4.46 -20.70
CA ILE A 433 20.57 5.40 -21.51
C ILE A 433 19.77 5.74 -22.77
N GLU A 434 19.38 7.02 -22.94
CA GLU A 434 18.50 7.47 -24.01
C GLU A 434 19.24 8.24 -25.11
N ASP A 435 20.44 8.81 -24.82
CA ASP A 435 21.22 9.66 -25.72
C ASP A 435 22.73 9.39 -25.63
N LYS A 436 23.46 9.92 -26.65
CA LYS A 436 24.90 9.74 -26.81
C LYS A 436 25.71 10.42 -25.68
N GLU A 437 25.26 11.57 -25.22
CA GLU A 437 25.95 12.33 -24.17
C GLU A 437 25.89 11.58 -22.84
N SER A 438 24.71 11.09 -22.46
CA SER A 438 24.55 10.24 -21.27
C SER A 438 25.39 8.97 -21.34
N TYR A 439 25.47 8.34 -22.54
CA TYR A 439 26.32 7.18 -22.76
C TYR A 439 27.79 7.48 -22.50
N LYS A 440 28.30 8.63 -23.06
CA LYS A 440 29.67 9.07 -22.86
C LYS A 440 30.01 9.30 -21.40
N ILE A 441 29.13 9.96 -20.64
CA ILE A 441 29.32 10.18 -19.19
C ILE A 441 29.42 8.86 -18.45
N VAL A 442 28.55 7.89 -18.77
CA VAL A 442 28.56 6.57 -18.11
C VAL A 442 29.82 5.78 -18.44
N GLN A 443 30.37 5.92 -19.65
CA GLN A 443 31.68 5.34 -20.01
C GLN A 443 32.84 5.99 -19.22
N GLU A 444 32.81 7.31 -19.00
CA GLU A 444 33.83 8.02 -18.20
C GLU A 444 33.76 7.62 -16.72
N LEU A 445 32.61 7.11 -16.24
CA LEU A 445 32.39 6.61 -14.88
C LEU A 445 32.88 5.17 -14.65
N ASP A 446 33.47 4.54 -15.67
CA ASP A 446 33.97 3.14 -15.63
C ASP A 446 32.90 2.12 -15.22
N ILE A 447 31.68 2.31 -15.73
CA ILE A 447 30.56 1.39 -15.51
C ILE A 447 30.73 0.16 -16.41
N ASP A 448 30.64 -1.05 -15.82
CA ASP A 448 30.89 -2.30 -16.55
C ASP A 448 29.80 -2.60 -17.61
N TYR A 449 28.52 -2.42 -17.26
CA TYR A 449 27.39 -2.79 -18.11
C TYR A 449 26.43 -1.62 -18.34
N VAL A 450 25.96 -1.49 -19.57
CA VAL A 450 25.10 -0.40 -19.99
C VAL A 450 23.89 -0.89 -20.77
N GLN A 451 22.75 -0.23 -20.58
CA GLN A 451 21.47 -0.59 -21.19
C GLN A 451 20.65 0.66 -21.50
N GLY A 452 19.94 0.68 -22.60
CA GLY A 452 19.00 1.76 -22.92
C GLY A 452 18.61 1.80 -24.39
N LYS A 453 17.63 2.65 -24.69
CA LYS A 453 17.10 2.83 -26.05
C LYS A 453 18.15 3.32 -27.05
N TYR A 454 19.16 4.05 -26.57
CA TYR A 454 20.27 4.49 -27.43
C TYR A 454 21.08 3.30 -27.98
N LEU A 455 21.15 2.18 -27.24
CA LEU A 455 21.93 1.00 -27.61
C LEU A 455 21.08 -0.08 -28.28
N SER A 456 19.88 -0.36 -27.79
CA SER A 456 18.95 -1.33 -28.38
C SER A 456 17.51 -1.06 -27.97
N ASN A 457 16.59 -1.44 -28.84
CA ASN A 457 15.15 -1.43 -28.53
C ASN A 457 14.77 -2.65 -27.69
N LEU A 458 13.58 -2.59 -27.14
CA LEU A 458 12.94 -3.71 -26.47
C LEU A 458 12.40 -4.68 -27.54
N GLU A 459 12.76 -5.94 -27.44
CA GLU A 459 12.37 -7.03 -28.36
C GLU A 459 11.38 -8.00 -27.72
#